data_9ae9632a8fe83a0e8a153672ae78dd64
#
_entry.id   9ae9632a8fe83a0e8a153672ae78dd64
#
_cell.length_a   1.000
_cell.length_b   1.000
_cell.length_c   1.000
_cell.angle_alpha   90.00
_cell.angle_beta   90.00
_cell.angle_gamma   90.00
#
_symmetry.space_group_name_H-M   'P 1'
#
loop_
_entity.id
_entity.type
_entity.pdbx_description
1 polymer ?
#
loop_
_entity_poly.entity_id
_entity_poly.type
_entity_poly.pdbx_seq_one_letter_code
_entity_poly.pdbx_strand_id
1 'polypeptide(L)'
;MPKPIVFVPGFPASELRDANGDTVFPPSPADLLVSTRKRAFLARMRKIPGDLVPGPPIRSVLGIAKQAQSLYDLLGHRGYQITGDGDGPDFRAVGWDWRLGVDEPHTIAAVADAVRSFAPRKVIFLIHSTGALVFRAFLAAHPELEASIDHVLAFGGAWCGTLEALFAVHRGHSESILGIKLLTEDEGADLIGHTQAAYDLFPPDAARTDLGEMQLVHGADGKPASPNVDLSWIKPDRLVYAKPLADSANERLGKRDREFGSLPMTNVVGWGGPTWPAALLVKNDVVFPAEDKDFGDGTVPWASASWIQGPNVRTLFIPIGAFVADPIPDLHAHMWESLAVTQILKEVLENAPRTPLVAAAADSDEAIDIDSEFVTIRLTAQSTDGKPLPDCVALAKVGGTPIPVPFNGSTRKILRLRRAGFHHNASNDVFRFTIDFHWTGGSHLNFGVSFRAV
;
A
#
# COMPACT_ATOMS: atom_id res chain seq x y z
N MET A 1 -20.42 6.48 22.64
CA MET A 1 -20.69 6.44 21.19
C MET A 1 -19.39 6.10 20.50
N PRO A 2 -19.40 5.28 19.47
CA PRO A 2 -18.21 5.01 18.67
C PRO A 2 -17.60 6.31 18.10
N LYS A 3 -16.28 6.32 17.90
CA LYS A 3 -15.63 7.44 17.22
C LYS A 3 -16.04 7.44 15.74
N PRO A 4 -16.39 8.59 15.14
CA PRO A 4 -16.75 8.61 13.72
C PRO A 4 -15.59 8.18 12.83
N ILE A 5 -15.89 7.42 11.79
CA ILE A 5 -14.90 6.93 10.80
C ILE A 5 -15.26 7.46 9.41
N VAL A 6 -14.24 7.96 8.71
CA VAL A 6 -14.27 8.18 7.26
C VAL A 6 -13.33 7.17 6.60
N PHE A 7 -13.86 6.32 5.73
CA PHE A 7 -13.10 5.31 5.02
C PHE A 7 -12.88 5.71 3.56
N VAL A 8 -11.63 5.71 3.11
CA VAL A 8 -11.24 5.95 1.72
C VAL A 8 -10.54 4.70 1.18
N PRO A 9 -11.18 3.99 0.23
CA PRO A 9 -10.64 2.76 -0.33
C PRO A 9 -9.51 3.02 -1.34
N GLY A 10 -8.81 1.94 -1.70
CA GLY A 10 -7.81 1.94 -2.75
C GLY A 10 -8.36 1.90 -4.17
N PHE A 11 -7.49 1.65 -5.12
CA PHE A 11 -7.74 1.48 -6.54
C PHE A 11 -7.68 -0.02 -6.92
N PRO A 12 -8.61 -0.51 -7.74
CA PRO A 12 -9.91 0.04 -8.15
C PRO A 12 -11.04 -0.50 -7.25
N ALA A 13 -11.13 -0.03 -6.01
CA ALA A 13 -11.97 -0.61 -4.96
C ALA A 13 -13.29 0.14 -4.71
N SER A 14 -13.72 1.02 -5.60
CA SER A 14 -15.05 1.64 -5.56
C SER A 14 -15.93 1.15 -6.70
N GLU A 15 -17.21 0.96 -6.42
CA GLU A 15 -18.19 0.73 -7.49
C GLU A 15 -18.26 1.95 -8.41
N LEU A 16 -18.58 1.69 -9.67
CA LEU A 16 -19.01 2.73 -10.61
C LEU A 16 -20.41 2.40 -11.07
N ARG A 17 -21.31 3.36 -10.94
CA ARG A 17 -22.73 3.21 -11.24
C ARG A 17 -23.15 4.12 -12.39
N ASP A 18 -24.17 3.73 -13.11
CA ASP A 18 -24.75 4.56 -14.15
C ASP A 18 -25.81 5.53 -13.60
N ALA A 19 -26.38 6.34 -14.48
CA ALA A 19 -27.40 7.32 -14.13
C ALA A 19 -28.69 6.71 -13.54
N ASN A 20 -28.94 5.40 -13.74
CA ASN A 20 -30.05 4.69 -13.15
C ASN A 20 -29.70 4.10 -11.76
N GLY A 21 -28.42 4.20 -11.35
CA GLY A 21 -27.91 3.60 -10.12
C GLY A 21 -27.45 2.15 -10.28
N ASP A 22 -27.49 1.60 -11.49
CA ASP A 22 -27.04 0.23 -11.76
C ASP A 22 -25.51 0.14 -11.71
N THR A 23 -24.99 -0.87 -11.03
CA THR A 23 -23.53 -1.11 -10.93
C THR A 23 -22.98 -1.54 -12.29
N VAL A 24 -22.02 -0.78 -12.78
CA VAL A 24 -21.27 -1.07 -14.01
C VAL A 24 -19.90 -1.68 -13.67
N PHE A 25 -19.26 -1.22 -12.61
CA PHE A 25 -18.04 -1.81 -12.07
C PHE A 25 -18.22 -2.13 -10.57
N PRO A 26 -17.83 -3.32 -10.10
CA PRO A 26 -17.28 -4.44 -10.88
C PRO A 26 -18.31 -5.04 -11.88
N PRO A 27 -17.83 -5.55 -13.04
CA PRO A 27 -18.72 -6.14 -14.03
C PRO A 27 -19.35 -7.43 -13.50
N SER A 28 -20.55 -7.75 -13.97
CA SER A 28 -21.17 -9.03 -13.69
C SER A 28 -20.46 -10.17 -14.45
N PRO A 29 -20.59 -11.44 -14.02
CA PRO A 29 -20.06 -12.57 -14.79
C PRO A 29 -20.57 -12.59 -16.23
N ALA A 30 -21.83 -12.21 -16.46
CA ALA A 30 -22.41 -12.17 -17.80
C ALA A 30 -21.77 -11.09 -18.68
N ASP A 31 -21.33 -9.98 -18.10
CA ASP A 31 -20.63 -8.91 -18.82
C ASP A 31 -19.24 -9.33 -19.29
N LEU A 32 -18.62 -10.28 -18.61
CA LEU A 32 -17.28 -10.77 -18.97
C LEU A 32 -17.30 -12.02 -19.84
N LEU A 33 -18.32 -12.89 -19.68
CA LEU A 33 -18.43 -14.15 -20.45
C LEU A 33 -19.02 -13.95 -21.83
N VAL A 34 -19.92 -12.98 -22.01
CA VAL A 34 -20.55 -12.69 -23.31
C VAL A 34 -19.74 -11.64 -24.05
N SER A 35 -19.09 -12.02 -25.14
CA SER A 35 -18.13 -11.16 -25.87
C SER A 35 -18.67 -9.80 -26.32
N THR A 36 -19.97 -9.71 -26.64
CA THR A 36 -20.61 -8.43 -26.99
C THR A 36 -20.79 -7.54 -25.77
N ARG A 37 -21.18 -8.10 -24.62
CA ARG A 37 -21.30 -7.38 -23.34
C ARG A 37 -19.94 -6.95 -22.84
N LYS A 38 -18.94 -7.83 -22.91
CA LYS A 38 -17.57 -7.50 -22.51
C LYS A 38 -17.03 -6.30 -23.30
N ARG A 39 -17.21 -6.29 -24.62
CA ARG A 39 -16.82 -5.13 -25.45
C ARG A 39 -17.56 -3.85 -25.07
N ALA A 40 -18.86 -3.93 -24.80
CA ALA A 40 -19.65 -2.79 -24.36
C ALA A 40 -19.17 -2.26 -23.00
N PHE A 41 -18.89 -3.15 -22.04
CA PHE A 41 -18.31 -2.82 -20.73
C PHE A 41 -16.98 -2.10 -20.89
N LEU A 42 -16.01 -2.68 -21.60
CA LEU A 42 -14.68 -2.07 -21.80
C LEU A 42 -14.79 -0.70 -22.51
N ALA A 43 -15.65 -0.58 -23.52
CA ALA A 43 -15.88 0.69 -24.21
C ALA A 43 -16.46 1.76 -23.26
N ARG A 44 -17.35 1.36 -22.35
CA ARG A 44 -17.94 2.27 -21.37
C ARG A 44 -16.94 2.72 -20.32
N MET A 45 -16.08 1.82 -19.85
CA MET A 45 -15.03 2.14 -18.89
C MET A 45 -14.00 3.14 -19.42
N ARG A 46 -13.73 3.12 -20.73
CA ARG A 46 -12.78 4.06 -21.39
C ARG A 46 -13.38 5.45 -21.64
N LYS A 47 -14.69 5.61 -21.55
CA LYS A 47 -15.36 6.88 -21.82
C LYS A 47 -15.17 7.84 -20.64
N ILE A 48 -14.21 8.76 -20.75
CA ILE A 48 -13.86 9.73 -19.72
C ILE A 48 -13.82 11.16 -20.33
N PRO A 49 -14.50 12.15 -19.72
CA PRO A 49 -15.54 11.99 -18.71
C PRO A 49 -16.73 11.22 -19.26
N GLY A 50 -17.37 10.42 -18.43
CA GLY A 50 -18.46 9.55 -18.81
C GLY A 50 -19.75 9.82 -18.03
N ASP A 51 -20.66 8.88 -18.16
CA ASP A 51 -21.95 8.85 -17.49
C ASP A 51 -21.92 8.02 -16.18
N LEU A 52 -20.72 7.61 -15.72
CA LEU A 52 -20.58 6.84 -14.50
C LEU A 52 -20.27 7.75 -13.31
N VAL A 53 -20.86 7.41 -12.18
CA VAL A 53 -20.64 8.06 -10.89
C VAL A 53 -20.06 7.07 -9.87
N PRO A 54 -19.24 7.53 -8.91
CA PRO A 54 -18.76 6.64 -7.87
C PRO A 54 -19.88 6.13 -6.99
N GLY A 55 -19.85 4.84 -6.71
CA GLY A 55 -20.66 4.16 -5.72
C GLY A 55 -19.85 3.86 -4.46
N PRO A 56 -20.38 3.03 -3.54
CA PRO A 56 -19.68 2.65 -2.33
C PRO A 56 -18.42 1.80 -2.62
N PRO A 57 -17.55 1.59 -1.63
CA PRO A 57 -16.47 0.62 -1.74
C PRO A 57 -17.00 -0.78 -2.04
N ILE A 58 -16.34 -1.48 -2.94
CA ILE A 58 -16.67 -2.85 -3.33
C ILE A 58 -16.51 -3.77 -2.12
N ARG A 59 -17.59 -4.40 -1.70
CA ARG A 59 -17.59 -5.34 -0.56
C ARG A 59 -16.96 -6.67 -0.93
N SER A 60 -17.38 -7.20 -2.07
CA SER A 60 -16.84 -8.45 -2.60
C SER A 60 -16.94 -8.47 -4.12
N VAL A 61 -15.99 -9.11 -4.75
CA VAL A 61 -16.05 -9.40 -6.19
C VAL A 61 -16.67 -10.78 -6.38
N LEU A 62 -17.79 -10.84 -7.11
CA LEU A 62 -18.53 -12.07 -7.41
C LEU A 62 -18.92 -12.90 -6.16
N GLY A 63 -18.99 -12.28 -4.99
CA GLY A 63 -19.29 -12.96 -3.73
C GLY A 63 -18.16 -13.86 -3.18
N ILE A 64 -17.03 -13.92 -3.87
CA ILE A 64 -15.92 -14.83 -3.53
C ILE A 64 -14.76 -14.07 -2.91
N ALA A 65 -14.26 -13.02 -3.57
CA ALA A 65 -13.18 -12.20 -3.07
C ALA A 65 -13.73 -11.06 -2.21
N LYS A 66 -13.53 -11.14 -0.89
CA LYS A 66 -13.92 -10.09 0.04
C LYS A 66 -12.90 -8.96 -0.03
N GLN A 67 -13.34 -7.73 -0.31
CA GLN A 67 -12.51 -6.54 -0.24
C GLN A 67 -12.85 -5.71 1.03
N ALA A 68 -13.81 -4.79 0.93
CA ALA A 68 -14.23 -4.02 2.11
C ALA A 68 -15.11 -4.83 3.07
N GLN A 69 -15.63 -6.00 2.70
CA GLN A 69 -16.54 -6.78 3.56
C GLN A 69 -15.85 -7.21 4.86
N SER A 70 -14.60 -7.69 4.80
CA SER A 70 -13.86 -8.11 6.00
C SER A 70 -13.67 -6.93 6.98
N LEU A 71 -13.40 -5.73 6.46
CA LEU A 71 -13.34 -4.51 7.28
C LEU A 71 -14.69 -4.18 7.90
N TYR A 72 -15.77 -4.26 7.12
CA TYR A 72 -17.13 -3.95 7.62
C TYR A 72 -17.57 -4.94 8.69
N ASP A 73 -17.30 -6.24 8.51
CA ASP A 73 -17.55 -7.26 9.53
C ASP A 73 -16.77 -6.98 10.81
N LEU A 74 -15.48 -6.63 10.66
CA LEU A 74 -14.59 -6.29 11.77
C LEU A 74 -15.06 -5.05 12.55
N LEU A 75 -15.56 -4.02 11.87
CA LEU A 75 -16.13 -2.83 12.48
C LEU A 75 -17.53 -3.12 13.07
N GLY A 76 -18.32 -3.97 12.41
CA GLY A 76 -19.62 -4.42 12.92
C GLY A 76 -19.51 -5.12 14.27
N HIS A 77 -18.50 -5.97 14.47
CA HIS A 77 -18.17 -6.57 15.77
C HIS A 77 -17.81 -5.54 16.86
N ARG A 78 -17.49 -4.29 16.46
CA ARG A 78 -17.21 -3.15 17.36
C ARG A 78 -18.37 -2.19 17.52
N GLY A 79 -19.55 -2.58 17.05
CA GLY A 79 -20.78 -1.81 17.22
C GLY A 79 -21.02 -0.74 16.13
N TYR A 80 -20.22 -0.70 15.06
CA TYR A 80 -20.51 0.17 13.93
C TYR A 80 -21.64 -0.43 13.10
N GLN A 81 -22.66 0.38 12.83
CA GLN A 81 -23.77 0.00 11.95
C GLN A 81 -23.46 0.53 10.55
N ILE A 82 -23.16 -0.38 9.62
CA ILE A 82 -22.76 -0.02 8.25
C ILE A 82 -23.80 -0.60 7.28
N THR A 83 -24.48 0.29 6.53
CA THR A 83 -25.48 -0.07 5.54
C THR A 83 -24.86 -0.66 4.26
N GLY A 84 -25.72 -1.08 3.33
CA GLY A 84 -25.30 -1.56 2.02
C GLY A 84 -24.42 -0.58 1.25
N ASP A 85 -24.70 0.70 1.36
CA ASP A 85 -23.95 1.75 0.66
C ASP A 85 -22.68 2.24 1.41
N GLY A 86 -22.29 1.56 2.50
CA GLY A 86 -21.09 1.93 3.24
C GLY A 86 -21.27 3.13 4.18
N ASP A 87 -22.51 3.42 4.57
CA ASP A 87 -22.84 4.52 5.46
C ASP A 87 -23.41 4.01 6.78
N GLY A 88 -23.33 4.85 7.81
CA GLY A 88 -23.87 4.58 9.13
C GLY A 88 -23.85 5.82 10.02
N PRO A 89 -24.42 5.76 11.24
CA PRO A 89 -24.45 6.90 12.15
C PRO A 89 -23.06 7.38 12.57
N ASP A 90 -22.08 6.49 12.59
CA ASP A 90 -20.69 6.76 12.96
C ASP A 90 -19.68 6.29 11.90
N PHE A 91 -20.12 6.10 10.64
CA PHE A 91 -19.28 5.62 9.57
C PHE A 91 -19.71 6.24 8.22
N ARG A 92 -18.74 6.68 7.44
CA ARG A 92 -18.90 7.07 6.03
C ARG A 92 -17.80 6.46 5.20
N ALA A 93 -18.18 5.71 4.18
CA ALA A 93 -17.25 5.25 3.17
C ALA A 93 -17.35 6.15 1.93
N VAL A 94 -16.24 6.72 1.53
CA VAL A 94 -16.18 7.61 0.36
C VAL A 94 -15.61 6.82 -0.81
N GLY A 95 -16.51 6.31 -1.66
CA GLY A 95 -16.12 5.78 -2.95
C GLY A 95 -15.74 6.91 -3.92
N TRP A 96 -14.89 6.61 -4.88
CA TRP A 96 -14.37 7.60 -5.82
C TRP A 96 -14.20 7.03 -7.22
N ASP A 97 -14.30 7.90 -8.22
CA ASP A 97 -14.10 7.49 -9.62
C ASP A 97 -12.61 7.45 -9.94
N TRP A 98 -12.03 6.29 -9.71
CA TRP A 98 -10.62 6.01 -9.90
C TRP A 98 -10.15 6.16 -11.36
N ARG A 99 -11.07 6.31 -12.31
CA ARG A 99 -10.70 6.62 -13.70
C ARG A 99 -10.21 8.06 -13.85
N LEU A 100 -10.67 8.97 -12.97
CA LEU A 100 -10.42 10.41 -13.05
C LEU A 100 -9.19 10.89 -12.29
N GLY A 101 -8.61 10.06 -11.42
CA GLY A 101 -7.44 10.41 -10.62
C GLY A 101 -7.72 10.67 -9.15
N VAL A 102 -6.64 10.78 -8.37
CA VAL A 102 -6.69 10.86 -6.91
C VAL A 102 -7.07 12.24 -6.38
N ASP A 103 -6.94 13.27 -7.17
CA ASP A 103 -7.24 14.67 -6.83
C ASP A 103 -8.50 15.23 -7.55
N GLU A 104 -9.34 14.33 -8.04
CA GLU A 104 -10.58 14.70 -8.73
C GLU A 104 -11.47 15.54 -7.79
N PRO A 105 -11.92 16.74 -8.21
CA PRO A 105 -12.58 17.71 -7.33
C PRO A 105 -13.84 17.19 -6.63
N HIS A 106 -14.67 16.37 -7.30
CA HIS A 106 -15.88 15.81 -6.67
C HIS A 106 -15.53 14.78 -5.61
N THR A 107 -14.48 13.98 -5.83
CA THR A 107 -13.94 13.04 -4.84
C THR A 107 -13.45 13.79 -3.61
N ILE A 108 -12.67 14.84 -3.80
CA ILE A 108 -12.13 15.65 -2.71
C ILE A 108 -13.27 16.35 -1.93
N ALA A 109 -14.26 16.88 -2.62
CA ALA A 109 -15.45 17.48 -2.00
C ALA A 109 -16.24 16.42 -1.19
N ALA A 110 -16.43 15.21 -1.73
CA ALA A 110 -17.14 14.14 -1.03
C ALA A 110 -16.41 13.72 0.27
N VAL A 111 -15.07 13.66 0.27
CA VAL A 111 -14.28 13.41 1.49
C VAL A 111 -14.48 14.54 2.50
N ALA A 112 -14.45 15.81 2.06
CA ALA A 112 -14.66 16.96 2.93
C ALA A 112 -16.07 16.96 3.53
N ASP A 113 -17.08 16.63 2.76
CA ASP A 113 -18.46 16.55 3.21
C ASP A 113 -18.68 15.39 4.21
N ALA A 114 -18.01 14.26 3.99
CA ALA A 114 -18.01 13.16 4.96
C ALA A 114 -17.43 13.59 6.32
N VAL A 115 -16.32 14.34 6.32
CA VAL A 115 -15.75 14.91 7.55
C VAL A 115 -16.72 15.89 8.21
N ARG A 116 -17.27 16.84 7.44
CA ARG A 116 -18.19 17.87 7.96
C ARG A 116 -19.48 17.26 8.53
N SER A 117 -19.94 16.14 7.96
CA SER A 117 -21.17 15.46 8.42
C SER A 117 -21.10 14.98 9.88
N PHE A 118 -19.91 14.84 10.43
CA PHE A 118 -19.72 14.42 11.82
C PHE A 118 -19.48 15.58 12.79
N ALA A 119 -19.38 16.83 12.32
CA ALA A 119 -19.13 17.95 13.22
C ALA A 119 -20.16 18.02 14.36
N PRO A 120 -19.76 18.39 15.59
CA PRO A 120 -18.43 18.84 16.00
C PRO A 120 -17.47 17.70 16.42
N ARG A 121 -17.83 16.42 16.19
CA ARG A 121 -16.98 15.28 16.54
C ARG A 121 -15.81 15.18 15.57
N LYS A 122 -14.62 14.88 16.10
CA LYS A 122 -13.46 14.57 15.26
C LYS A 122 -13.60 13.16 14.67
N VAL A 123 -13.08 12.99 13.47
CA VAL A 123 -13.13 11.73 12.73
C VAL A 123 -11.82 10.97 12.80
N ILE A 124 -11.90 9.65 12.67
CA ILE A 124 -10.76 8.79 12.37
C ILE A 124 -10.83 8.47 10.89
N PHE A 125 -9.75 8.75 10.18
CA PHE A 125 -9.60 8.26 8.82
C PHE A 125 -9.12 6.81 8.82
N LEU A 126 -9.82 5.94 8.08
CA LEU A 126 -9.29 4.68 7.61
C LEU A 126 -8.96 4.85 6.13
N ILE A 127 -7.71 4.69 5.76
CA ILE A 127 -7.28 4.78 4.37
C ILE A 127 -6.57 3.50 3.96
N HIS A 128 -6.85 3.04 2.76
CA HIS A 128 -6.26 1.82 2.21
C HIS A 128 -5.61 2.11 0.86
N SER A 129 -4.39 1.60 0.68
CA SER A 129 -3.73 1.62 -0.63
C SER A 129 -3.66 3.03 -1.24
N THR A 130 -4.17 3.21 -2.46
CA THR A 130 -4.27 4.49 -3.20
C THR A 130 -5.11 5.54 -2.47
N GLY A 131 -6.00 5.13 -1.56
CA GLY A 131 -6.72 6.06 -0.67
C GLY A 131 -5.79 7.00 0.11
N ALA A 132 -4.53 6.62 0.29
CA ALA A 132 -3.49 7.47 0.86
C ALA A 132 -3.20 8.72 0.01
N LEU A 133 -3.21 8.59 -1.31
CA LEU A 133 -3.01 9.73 -2.22
C LEU A 133 -4.26 10.62 -2.29
N VAL A 134 -5.46 10.01 -2.29
CA VAL A 134 -6.73 10.75 -2.18
C VAL A 134 -6.77 11.57 -0.88
N PHE A 135 -6.37 10.97 0.24
CA PHE A 135 -6.29 11.66 1.53
C PHE A 135 -5.30 12.84 1.52
N ARG A 136 -4.14 12.69 0.87
CA ARG A 136 -3.19 13.81 0.69
C ARG A 136 -3.78 14.94 -0.13
N ALA A 137 -4.43 14.60 -1.24
CA ALA A 137 -5.09 15.59 -2.09
C ALA A 137 -6.21 16.33 -1.32
N PHE A 138 -6.97 15.59 -0.51
CA PHE A 138 -7.96 16.19 0.39
C PHE A 138 -7.34 17.18 1.39
N LEU A 139 -6.26 16.81 2.08
CA LEU A 139 -5.61 17.73 3.03
C LEU A 139 -5.02 18.95 2.36
N ALA A 140 -4.46 18.80 1.15
CA ALA A 140 -3.93 19.92 0.39
C ALA A 140 -5.05 20.91 -0.03
N ALA A 141 -6.23 20.40 -0.37
CA ALA A 141 -7.37 21.21 -0.77
C ALA A 141 -8.16 21.79 0.43
N HIS A 142 -8.16 21.11 1.57
CA HIS A 142 -8.93 21.44 2.77
C HIS A 142 -8.09 21.44 4.04
N PRO A 143 -7.03 22.25 4.14
CA PRO A 143 -6.16 22.30 5.31
C PRO A 143 -6.93 22.74 6.59
N GLU A 144 -8.03 23.47 6.44
CA GLU A 144 -8.89 23.87 7.56
C GLU A 144 -9.60 22.70 8.25
N LEU A 145 -9.73 21.54 7.57
CA LEU A 145 -10.36 20.36 8.14
C LEU A 145 -9.36 19.46 8.92
N GLU A 146 -8.07 19.74 8.89
CA GLU A 146 -7.07 18.99 9.65
C GLU A 146 -7.42 18.93 11.15
N ALA A 147 -7.90 20.05 11.71
CA ALA A 147 -8.32 20.13 13.11
C ALA A 147 -9.51 19.22 13.45
N SER A 148 -10.29 18.79 12.47
CA SER A 148 -11.42 17.87 12.60
C SER A 148 -11.01 16.39 12.57
N ILE A 149 -9.72 16.09 12.40
CA ILE A 149 -9.20 14.74 12.38
C ILE A 149 -8.62 14.39 13.75
N ASP A 150 -9.03 13.26 14.32
CA ASP A 150 -8.51 12.71 15.57
C ASP A 150 -7.31 11.81 15.34
N HIS A 151 -7.38 10.96 14.31
CA HIS A 151 -6.34 10.00 13.99
C HIS A 151 -6.44 9.53 12.54
N VAL A 152 -5.32 9.13 11.96
CA VAL A 152 -5.27 8.50 10.64
C VAL A 152 -4.73 7.08 10.78
N LEU A 153 -5.51 6.10 10.30
CA LEU A 153 -5.10 4.71 10.17
C LEU A 153 -4.89 4.41 8.69
N ALA A 154 -3.65 4.31 8.28
CA ALA A 154 -3.28 3.99 6.91
C ALA A 154 -2.84 2.53 6.80
N PHE A 155 -3.46 1.79 5.91
CA PHE A 155 -3.17 0.37 5.68
C PHE A 155 -2.64 0.18 4.26
N GLY A 156 -1.39 -0.27 4.14
CA GLY A 156 -0.71 -0.48 2.86
C GLY A 156 -0.73 0.76 1.97
N GLY A 157 -0.61 1.96 2.54
CA GLY A 157 -0.72 3.22 1.80
C GLY A 157 0.31 3.33 0.70
N ALA A 158 -0.12 3.53 -0.55
CA ALA A 158 0.76 3.71 -1.70
C ALA A 158 1.31 5.15 -1.78
N TRP A 159 1.94 5.62 -0.69
CA TRP A 159 2.37 7.02 -0.53
C TRP A 159 3.33 7.51 -1.63
N CYS A 160 4.17 6.60 -2.14
CA CYS A 160 5.09 6.83 -3.24
C CYS A 160 4.75 6.04 -4.50
N GLY A 161 3.50 5.58 -4.61
CA GLY A 161 3.09 4.77 -5.74
C GLY A 161 3.49 3.30 -5.63
N THR A 162 3.33 2.57 -6.73
CA THR A 162 3.66 1.15 -6.81
C THR A 162 4.06 0.75 -8.23
N LEU A 163 4.98 -0.20 -8.33
CA LEU A 163 5.36 -0.81 -9.61
C LEU A 163 4.25 -1.67 -10.19
N GLU A 164 3.33 -2.14 -9.34
CA GLU A 164 2.14 -2.87 -9.76
C GLU A 164 1.29 -2.07 -10.74
N ALA A 165 1.14 -0.75 -10.51
CA ALA A 165 0.45 0.13 -11.44
C ALA A 165 1.17 0.24 -12.80
N LEU A 166 2.51 0.29 -12.77
CA LEU A 166 3.33 0.29 -13.98
C LEU A 166 3.14 -1.01 -14.77
N PHE A 167 3.17 -2.15 -14.07
CA PHE A 167 2.93 -3.46 -14.64
C PHE A 167 1.53 -3.56 -15.24
N ALA A 168 0.51 -3.16 -14.51
CA ALA A 168 -0.88 -3.22 -14.94
C ALA A 168 -1.15 -2.37 -16.20
N VAL A 169 -0.54 -1.19 -16.32
CA VAL A 169 -0.65 -0.33 -17.51
C VAL A 169 0.10 -0.93 -18.70
N HIS A 170 1.28 -1.52 -18.46
CA HIS A 170 2.15 -2.02 -19.52
C HIS A 170 1.74 -3.41 -20.02
N ARG A 171 1.59 -4.37 -19.12
CA ARG A 171 1.30 -5.78 -19.40
C ARG A 171 -0.17 -6.15 -19.16
N GLY A 172 -0.80 -5.51 -18.18
CA GLY A 172 -2.13 -5.88 -17.71
C GLY A 172 -2.13 -7.13 -16.83
N HIS A 173 -3.23 -7.32 -16.15
CA HIS A 173 -3.52 -8.54 -15.41
C HIS A 173 -4.58 -9.36 -16.14
N SER A 174 -4.38 -10.66 -16.16
CA SER A 174 -5.42 -11.58 -16.60
C SER A 174 -6.29 -11.95 -15.40
N GLU A 175 -7.58 -11.64 -15.48
CA GLU A 175 -8.54 -12.06 -14.46
C GLU A 175 -9.08 -13.44 -14.78
N SER A 176 -8.97 -14.35 -13.82
CA SER A 176 -9.48 -15.73 -13.92
C SER A 176 -10.29 -16.09 -12.68
N ILE A 177 -11.47 -16.64 -12.89
CA ILE A 177 -12.29 -17.18 -11.79
C ILE A 177 -12.59 -18.65 -12.10
N LEU A 178 -12.29 -19.53 -11.16
CA LEU A 178 -12.47 -20.99 -11.30
C LEU A 178 -11.83 -21.56 -12.59
N GLY A 179 -10.68 -21.00 -12.99
CA GLY A 179 -9.97 -21.41 -14.21
C GLY A 179 -10.56 -20.86 -15.50
N ILE A 180 -11.61 -20.05 -15.46
CA ILE A 180 -12.18 -19.38 -16.63
C ILE A 180 -11.53 -18.00 -16.75
N LYS A 181 -10.80 -17.77 -17.85
CA LYS A 181 -10.17 -16.47 -18.13
C LYS A 181 -11.23 -15.45 -18.52
N LEU A 182 -11.48 -14.48 -17.65
CA LEU A 182 -12.49 -13.43 -17.84
C LEU A 182 -11.96 -12.24 -18.63
N LEU A 183 -10.76 -11.77 -18.27
CA LEU A 183 -10.03 -10.75 -19.02
C LEU A 183 -8.67 -11.29 -19.46
N THR A 184 -8.25 -10.91 -20.65
CA THR A 184 -6.88 -11.13 -21.12
C THR A 184 -5.97 -10.05 -20.55
N GLU A 185 -4.66 -10.29 -20.58
CA GLU A 185 -3.68 -9.26 -20.18
C GLU A 185 -3.85 -7.97 -20.99
N ASP A 186 -4.05 -8.08 -22.31
CA ASP A 186 -4.29 -6.92 -23.17
C ASP A 186 -5.59 -6.16 -22.79
N GLU A 187 -6.69 -6.88 -22.46
CA GLU A 187 -7.94 -6.27 -22.01
C GLU A 187 -7.76 -5.60 -20.64
N GLY A 188 -7.02 -6.22 -19.75
CA GLY A 188 -6.65 -5.65 -18.43
C GLY A 188 -5.78 -4.41 -18.58
N ALA A 189 -4.69 -4.50 -19.36
CA ALA A 189 -3.83 -3.37 -19.64
C ALA A 189 -4.58 -2.22 -20.32
N ASP A 190 -5.54 -2.55 -21.17
CA ASP A 190 -6.36 -1.57 -21.85
C ASP A 190 -7.35 -0.87 -20.90
N LEU A 191 -7.98 -1.63 -20.00
CA LEU A 191 -8.85 -1.08 -18.97
C LEU A 191 -8.10 -0.11 -18.05
N ILE A 192 -6.99 -0.58 -17.47
CA ILE A 192 -6.20 0.18 -16.49
C ILE A 192 -5.45 1.34 -17.18
N GLY A 193 -4.93 1.11 -18.37
CA GLY A 193 -4.18 2.11 -19.13
C GLY A 193 -4.99 3.34 -19.58
N HIS A 194 -6.33 3.31 -19.41
CA HIS A 194 -7.21 4.46 -19.65
C HIS A 194 -7.67 5.13 -18.33
N THR A 195 -7.04 4.83 -17.21
CA THR A 195 -7.42 5.40 -15.91
C THR A 195 -6.34 6.30 -15.34
N GLN A 196 -6.69 7.53 -14.96
CA GLN A 196 -5.73 8.50 -14.42
C GLN A 196 -5.09 8.01 -13.12
N ALA A 197 -5.84 7.37 -12.22
CA ALA A 197 -5.31 6.90 -10.94
C ALA A 197 -4.19 5.86 -11.09
N ALA A 198 -4.19 5.07 -12.17
CA ALA A 198 -3.10 4.14 -12.43
C ALA A 198 -1.77 4.87 -12.65
N TYR A 199 -1.82 6.00 -13.34
CA TYR A 199 -0.64 6.85 -13.57
C TYR A 199 -0.28 7.65 -12.32
N ASP A 200 -1.24 8.09 -11.51
CA ASP A 200 -1.00 8.74 -10.22
C ASP A 200 -0.24 7.82 -9.25
N LEU A 201 -0.37 6.51 -9.44
CA LEU A 201 0.36 5.49 -8.68
C LEU A 201 1.77 5.21 -9.20
N PHE A 202 2.20 5.80 -10.32
CA PHE A 202 3.57 5.60 -10.75
C PHE A 202 4.53 6.16 -9.70
N PRO A 203 5.63 5.46 -9.41
CA PRO A 203 6.64 5.97 -8.51
C PRO A 203 7.07 7.37 -8.92
N PRO A 204 7.24 8.31 -7.98
CA PRO A 204 7.77 9.62 -8.31
C PRO A 204 9.19 9.49 -8.84
N ASP A 205 9.68 10.61 -9.35
CA ASP A 205 11.00 10.72 -9.92
C ASP A 205 12.06 9.95 -9.12
N ALA A 206 12.77 9.07 -9.81
CA ALA A 206 13.77 8.19 -9.20
C ALA A 206 14.98 8.93 -8.62
N ALA A 207 15.12 10.23 -8.91
CA ALA A 207 16.14 11.07 -8.28
C ALA A 207 15.96 11.23 -6.75
N ARG A 208 14.87 10.73 -6.16
CA ARG A 208 14.68 10.65 -4.70
C ARG A 208 15.33 9.40 -4.12
N THR A 209 16.60 9.26 -4.37
CA THR A 209 17.47 8.18 -3.86
C THR A 209 17.65 8.20 -2.34
N ASP A 210 17.15 9.21 -1.65
CA ASP A 210 17.14 9.30 -0.19
C ASP A 210 16.21 8.28 0.49
N LEU A 211 15.42 7.51 -0.27
CA LEU A 211 14.79 6.29 0.20
C LEU A 211 15.76 5.11 0.35
N GLY A 212 17.06 5.34 0.21
CA GLY A 212 18.04 4.28 0.24
C GLY A 212 17.85 3.32 -0.95
N GLU A 213 17.90 2.06 -0.73
CA GLU A 213 18.07 0.98 -1.69
C GLU A 213 16.91 0.74 -2.67
N MET A 214 15.86 1.56 -2.64
CA MET A 214 14.70 1.30 -3.46
C MET A 214 14.54 2.29 -4.60
N GLN A 215 15.41 2.19 -5.55
CA GLN A 215 15.16 2.71 -6.89
C GLN A 215 14.10 1.82 -7.52
N LEU A 216 12.87 2.25 -7.44
CA LEU A 216 11.75 1.50 -7.99
C LEU A 216 11.86 1.38 -9.51
N VAL A 217 12.46 2.37 -10.18
CA VAL A 217 12.63 2.36 -11.65
C VAL A 217 14.07 2.71 -12.04
N HIS A 218 14.62 1.95 -12.96
CA HIS A 218 15.99 2.11 -13.48
C HIS A 218 15.98 2.29 -15.00
N GLY A 219 16.89 3.10 -15.51
CA GLY A 219 17.17 3.15 -16.93
C GLY A 219 18.03 1.96 -17.43
N ALA A 220 18.20 1.87 -18.72
CA ALA A 220 19.03 0.81 -19.36
C ALA A 220 20.50 0.84 -18.91
N ASP A 221 20.97 1.96 -18.37
CA ASP A 221 22.31 2.14 -17.81
C ASP A 221 22.39 1.81 -16.31
N GLY A 222 21.31 1.28 -15.74
CA GLY A 222 21.21 0.95 -14.31
C GLY A 222 21.03 2.16 -13.40
N LYS A 223 20.98 3.38 -13.95
CA LYS A 223 20.74 4.58 -13.15
C LYS A 223 19.25 4.79 -12.91
N PRO A 224 18.90 5.52 -11.84
CA PRO A 224 17.52 5.90 -11.59
C PRO A 224 16.87 6.54 -12.83
N ALA A 225 15.66 6.11 -13.15
CA ALA A 225 14.87 6.65 -14.23
C ALA A 225 13.49 7.06 -13.72
N SER A 226 12.90 8.06 -14.34
CA SER A 226 11.53 8.46 -14.06
C SER A 226 10.59 7.89 -15.12
N PRO A 227 9.62 7.05 -14.74
CA PRO A 227 8.61 6.57 -15.67
C PRO A 227 7.71 7.70 -16.20
N ASN A 228 7.72 8.84 -15.54
CA ASN A 228 6.94 10.01 -15.92
C ASN A 228 7.62 10.86 -17.00
N VAL A 229 8.92 10.71 -17.20
CA VAL A 229 9.69 11.47 -18.20
C VAL A 229 9.79 10.72 -19.52
N ASP A 230 10.08 9.41 -19.47
CA ASP A 230 10.11 8.57 -20.67
C ASP A 230 8.79 7.82 -20.84
N LEU A 231 7.90 8.38 -21.65
CA LEU A 231 6.59 7.81 -21.96
C LEU A 231 6.58 6.98 -23.25
N SER A 232 7.75 6.71 -23.84
CA SER A 232 7.88 6.03 -25.12
C SER A 232 7.36 4.58 -25.11
N TRP A 233 7.29 3.97 -23.93
CA TRP A 233 6.76 2.62 -23.71
C TRP A 233 5.22 2.57 -23.61
N ILE A 234 4.55 3.73 -23.45
CA ILE A 234 3.10 3.81 -23.35
C ILE A 234 2.47 3.80 -24.74
N LYS A 235 1.43 3.01 -24.93
CA LYS A 235 0.68 2.96 -26.18
C LYS A 235 0.12 4.35 -26.52
N PRO A 236 0.17 4.76 -27.81
CA PRO A 236 -0.19 6.14 -28.23
C PRO A 236 -1.59 6.58 -27.82
N ASP A 237 -2.58 5.68 -27.81
CA ASP A 237 -3.96 5.93 -27.41
C ASP A 237 -4.14 6.20 -25.92
N ARG A 238 -3.15 5.85 -25.12
CA ARG A 238 -3.11 6.06 -23.66
C ARG A 238 -2.31 7.29 -23.24
N LEU A 239 -1.53 7.88 -24.15
CA LEU A 239 -0.68 9.03 -23.84
C LEU A 239 -1.46 10.25 -23.35
N VAL A 240 -2.75 10.38 -23.70
CA VAL A 240 -3.60 11.47 -23.21
C VAL A 240 -3.77 11.43 -21.69
N TYR A 241 -3.78 10.24 -21.09
CA TYR A 241 -3.87 10.04 -19.65
C TYR A 241 -2.51 10.18 -18.95
N ALA A 242 -1.44 9.88 -19.66
CA ALA A 242 -0.07 9.95 -19.13
C ALA A 242 0.54 11.37 -19.23
N LYS A 243 0.18 12.15 -20.25
CA LYS A 243 0.73 13.50 -20.45
C LYS A 243 0.54 14.45 -19.27
N PRO A 244 -0.64 14.51 -18.61
CA PRO A 244 -0.78 15.34 -17.42
C PRO A 244 0.15 14.96 -16.27
N LEU A 245 0.68 13.73 -16.29
CA LEU A 245 1.58 13.22 -15.26
C LEU A 245 3.00 13.77 -15.38
N ALA A 246 3.53 13.87 -16.59
CA ALA A 246 4.87 14.39 -16.83
C ALA A 246 5.01 15.82 -16.30
N ASP A 247 3.93 16.61 -16.40
CA ASP A 247 3.93 18.02 -16.01
C ASP A 247 3.35 18.28 -14.62
N SER A 248 2.57 17.36 -14.03
CA SER A 248 1.69 17.72 -12.92
C SER A 248 1.66 16.77 -11.71
N ALA A 249 2.02 15.52 -11.83
CA ALA A 249 1.89 14.59 -10.68
C ALA A 249 2.76 15.02 -9.49
N ASN A 250 3.95 15.56 -9.75
CA ASN A 250 4.83 16.08 -8.71
C ASN A 250 4.37 17.44 -8.15
N GLU A 251 3.72 18.26 -8.98
CA GLU A 251 3.17 19.57 -8.57
C GLU A 251 1.81 19.41 -7.90
N ARG A 252 0.93 18.59 -8.46
CA ARG A 252 -0.43 18.36 -7.96
C ARG A 252 -0.48 17.72 -6.59
N LEU A 253 0.40 16.73 -6.32
CA LEU A 253 0.46 16.02 -5.04
C LEU A 253 1.46 16.65 -4.06
N GLY A 254 1.90 17.90 -4.32
CA GLY A 254 2.79 18.67 -3.44
C GLY A 254 4.03 17.89 -3.08
N LYS A 255 5.01 17.78 -4.00
CA LYS A 255 6.34 17.13 -3.82
C LYS A 255 6.37 15.85 -2.97
N ARG A 256 5.23 15.21 -2.74
CA ARG A 256 5.04 14.01 -1.88
C ARG A 256 5.90 14.06 -0.61
N ASP A 257 5.77 15.16 0.15
CA ASP A 257 6.57 15.38 1.33
C ASP A 257 6.43 14.22 2.32
N ARG A 258 7.54 13.82 2.92
CA ARG A 258 7.58 12.77 3.94
C ARG A 258 6.91 13.20 5.24
N GLU A 259 6.89 14.50 5.49
CA GLU A 259 6.36 15.05 6.73
C GLU A 259 4.84 15.20 6.66
N PHE A 260 4.17 14.67 7.63
CA PHE A 260 2.71 14.65 7.70
C PHE A 260 2.19 15.55 8.82
N GLY A 261 2.77 16.73 8.95
CA GLY A 261 2.34 17.75 9.90
C GLY A 261 2.26 17.23 11.34
N SER A 262 1.23 17.71 12.04
CA SER A 262 0.95 17.35 13.45
C SER A 262 -0.06 16.22 13.62
N LEU A 263 -0.64 15.68 12.54
CA LEU A 263 -1.68 14.67 12.59
C LEU A 263 -1.18 13.35 13.21
N PRO A 264 -1.86 12.84 14.24
CA PRO A 264 -1.59 11.51 14.76
C PRO A 264 -1.91 10.45 13.68
N MET A 265 -0.91 9.64 13.34
CA MET A 265 -1.05 8.60 12.33
C MET A 265 -0.49 7.26 12.81
N THR A 266 -1.22 6.20 12.53
CA THR A 266 -0.68 4.84 12.55
C THR A 266 -0.62 4.32 11.12
N ASN A 267 0.57 4.15 10.61
CA ASN A 267 0.85 3.68 9.25
C ASN A 267 1.20 2.20 9.32
N VAL A 268 0.35 1.36 8.75
CA VAL A 268 0.49 -0.10 8.76
C VAL A 268 1.04 -0.55 7.43
N VAL A 269 2.21 -1.15 7.47
CA VAL A 269 2.96 -1.62 6.30
C VAL A 269 2.90 -3.13 6.26
N GLY A 270 2.30 -3.67 5.20
CA GLY A 270 2.25 -5.10 4.96
C GLY A 270 3.59 -5.63 4.43
N TRP A 271 3.85 -6.89 4.74
CA TRP A 271 5.10 -7.56 4.43
C TRP A 271 4.90 -9.05 4.14
N GLY A 272 5.72 -9.61 3.24
CA GLY A 272 5.72 -11.05 2.94
C GLY A 272 4.90 -11.44 1.72
N GLY A 273 4.33 -10.46 0.99
CA GLY A 273 3.68 -10.65 -0.30
C GLY A 273 4.66 -10.53 -1.48
N PRO A 274 4.53 -11.38 -2.52
CA PRO A 274 5.32 -11.24 -3.73
C PRO A 274 5.11 -9.85 -4.33
N THR A 275 6.15 -9.04 -4.37
CA THR A 275 6.09 -7.63 -4.78
C THR A 275 7.23 -7.32 -5.73
N TRP A 276 6.99 -6.49 -6.73
CA TRP A 276 8.01 -6.05 -7.66
C TRP A 276 9.06 -5.17 -6.95
N PRO A 277 10.33 -5.58 -6.91
CA PRO A 277 11.37 -4.78 -6.26
C PRO A 277 11.85 -3.60 -7.10
N ALA A 278 11.76 -3.72 -8.41
CA ALA A 278 12.22 -2.72 -9.38
C ALA A 278 11.54 -2.91 -10.73
N ALA A 279 11.61 -1.89 -11.58
CA ALA A 279 11.32 -1.96 -13.00
C ALA A 279 12.49 -1.35 -13.79
N LEU A 280 12.77 -1.89 -14.97
CA LEU A 280 13.83 -1.42 -15.83
C LEU A 280 13.23 -0.85 -17.11
N LEU A 281 13.43 0.45 -17.36
CA LEU A 281 13.06 1.10 -18.61
C LEU A 281 14.16 0.85 -19.65
N VAL A 282 13.83 0.10 -20.70
CA VAL A 282 14.75 -0.23 -21.79
C VAL A 282 14.16 0.22 -23.11
N LYS A 283 14.59 1.36 -23.59
CA LYS A 283 14.04 1.97 -24.80
C LYS A 283 12.52 2.14 -24.68
N ASN A 284 11.76 1.42 -25.50
CA ASN A 284 10.30 1.49 -25.56
C ASN A 284 9.62 0.34 -24.81
N ASP A 285 10.29 -0.25 -23.84
CA ASP A 285 9.78 -1.39 -23.07
C ASP A 285 10.07 -1.22 -21.58
N VAL A 286 9.29 -1.92 -20.76
CA VAL A 286 9.48 -2.02 -19.33
C VAL A 286 9.67 -3.48 -18.96
N VAL A 287 10.81 -3.77 -18.35
CA VAL A 287 11.17 -5.12 -17.92
C VAL A 287 11.06 -5.19 -16.40
N PHE A 288 10.34 -6.18 -15.92
CA PHE A 288 10.18 -6.45 -14.49
C PHE A 288 11.06 -7.65 -14.11
N PRO A 289 11.86 -7.54 -13.03
CA PRO A 289 12.54 -8.70 -12.45
C PRO A 289 11.52 -9.64 -11.81
N ALA A 290 11.98 -10.76 -11.26
CA ALA A 290 11.12 -11.62 -10.47
C ALA A 290 10.60 -10.87 -9.23
N GLU A 291 9.36 -11.16 -8.86
CA GLU A 291 8.78 -10.69 -7.61
C GLU A 291 9.56 -11.22 -6.40
N ASP A 292 9.63 -10.42 -5.34
CA ASP A 292 10.33 -10.79 -4.11
C ASP A 292 9.42 -10.54 -2.91
N LYS A 293 9.24 -11.56 -2.08
CA LYS A 293 8.42 -11.50 -0.86
C LYS A 293 8.97 -10.53 0.17
N ASP A 294 10.23 -10.20 0.07
CA ASP A 294 10.89 -9.28 1.00
C ASP A 294 10.66 -7.80 0.65
N PHE A 295 9.87 -7.48 -0.37
CA PHE A 295 9.70 -6.11 -0.83
C PHE A 295 8.37 -5.45 -0.49
N GLY A 296 7.33 -6.18 -0.10
CA GLY A 296 6.05 -5.56 0.21
C GLY A 296 4.94 -6.53 0.57
N ASP A 297 3.72 -6.10 0.31
CA ASP A 297 2.48 -6.79 0.66
C ASP A 297 1.82 -7.53 -0.52
N GLY A 298 2.51 -7.65 -1.63
CA GLY A 298 2.00 -8.22 -2.88
C GLY A 298 1.60 -7.15 -3.91
N THR A 299 1.44 -5.90 -3.50
CA THR A 299 1.03 -4.80 -4.37
C THR A 299 1.86 -3.54 -4.15
N VAL A 300 2.04 -3.14 -2.89
CA VAL A 300 2.75 -1.92 -2.51
C VAL A 300 4.09 -2.27 -1.88
N PRO A 301 5.21 -1.78 -2.43
CA PRO A 301 6.52 -1.94 -1.82
C PRO A 301 6.55 -1.31 -0.42
N TRP A 302 7.20 -1.98 0.53
CA TRP A 302 7.27 -1.49 1.91
C TRP A 302 7.88 -0.08 1.99
N ALA A 303 8.81 0.30 1.10
CA ALA A 303 9.34 1.65 1.04
C ALA A 303 8.29 2.69 0.67
N SER A 304 7.41 2.36 -0.27
CA SER A 304 6.29 3.24 -0.59
C SER A 304 5.32 3.33 0.61
N ALA A 305 4.97 2.19 1.18
CA ALA A 305 4.03 2.15 2.31
C ALA A 305 4.59 2.81 3.58
N SER A 306 5.91 2.75 3.83
CA SER A 306 6.56 3.38 4.98
C SER A 306 7.08 4.80 4.72
N TRP A 307 6.78 5.38 3.57
CA TRP A 307 7.31 6.67 3.14
C TRP A 307 7.04 7.81 4.12
N ILE A 308 5.85 7.83 4.71
CA ILE A 308 5.42 8.90 5.60
C ILE A 308 6.15 8.80 6.93
N GLN A 309 6.73 9.93 7.34
CA GLN A 309 7.45 10.10 8.60
C GLN A 309 6.94 11.34 9.32
N GLY A 310 7.22 11.43 10.60
CA GLY A 310 6.88 12.59 11.41
C GLY A 310 6.85 12.26 12.90
N PRO A 311 6.83 13.26 13.78
CA PRO A 311 6.87 13.04 15.22
C PRO A 311 5.62 12.33 15.76
N ASN A 312 4.49 12.43 15.05
CA ASN A 312 3.23 11.80 15.41
C ASN A 312 2.87 10.61 14.51
N VAL A 313 3.79 10.19 13.63
CA VAL A 313 3.61 9.03 12.75
C VAL A 313 4.24 7.80 13.40
N ARG A 314 3.42 6.79 13.63
CA ARG A 314 3.83 5.46 14.08
C ARG A 314 3.73 4.50 12.90
N THR A 315 4.85 3.97 12.43
CA THR A 315 4.86 2.95 11.38
C THR A 315 4.99 1.57 11.98
N LEU A 316 4.08 0.68 11.60
CA LEU A 316 4.01 -0.71 12.05
C LEU A 316 4.14 -1.65 10.86
N PHE A 317 5.13 -2.52 10.89
CA PHE A 317 5.31 -3.57 9.90
C PHE A 317 4.59 -4.82 10.35
N ILE A 318 3.68 -5.34 9.52
CA ILE A 318 2.94 -6.57 9.82
C ILE A 318 3.22 -7.64 8.76
N PRO A 319 3.58 -8.86 9.15
CA PRO A 319 3.71 -9.96 8.21
C PRO A 319 2.30 -10.38 7.75
N ILE A 320 2.04 -10.28 6.45
CA ILE A 320 0.72 -10.61 5.92
C ILE A 320 0.58 -12.11 5.67
N GLY A 321 1.66 -12.77 5.21
CA GLY A 321 1.63 -14.20 4.88
C GLY A 321 1.58 -15.17 6.06
N ALA A 322 1.79 -14.71 7.30
CA ALA A 322 1.84 -15.60 8.47
C ALA A 322 0.47 -15.93 9.08
N PHE A 323 -0.59 -15.23 8.67
CA PHE A 323 -1.89 -15.28 9.36
C PHE A 323 -3.03 -15.81 8.49
N VAL A 324 -2.76 -16.16 7.27
CA VAL A 324 -3.77 -16.68 6.34
C VAL A 324 -3.53 -18.17 6.14
N ALA A 325 -4.49 -18.99 6.56
CA ALA A 325 -4.40 -20.44 6.48
C ALA A 325 -4.44 -20.98 5.04
N ASP A 326 -4.89 -20.16 4.09
CA ASP A 326 -4.93 -20.48 2.66
C ASP A 326 -4.09 -19.49 1.85
N PRO A 327 -3.48 -19.91 0.73
CA PRO A 327 -2.76 -19.00 -0.16
C PRO A 327 -3.75 -18.02 -0.80
N ILE A 328 -3.95 -16.87 -0.16
CA ILE A 328 -4.74 -15.79 -0.73
C ILE A 328 -3.86 -15.08 -1.75
N PRO A 329 -4.30 -14.98 -3.00
CA PRO A 329 -3.47 -14.40 -4.08
C PRO A 329 -3.24 -12.90 -3.92
N ASP A 330 -4.07 -12.19 -3.16
CA ASP A 330 -3.96 -10.76 -2.93
C ASP A 330 -3.94 -10.43 -1.42
N LEU A 331 -2.75 -10.52 -0.84
CA LEU A 331 -2.54 -10.23 0.57
C LEU A 331 -2.82 -8.76 0.92
N HIS A 332 -2.58 -7.86 -0.01
CA HIS A 332 -2.80 -6.42 0.14
C HIS A 332 -4.28 -6.09 0.40
N ALA A 333 -5.18 -6.68 -0.37
CA ALA A 333 -6.63 -6.47 -0.19
C ALA A 333 -7.16 -7.12 1.10
N HIS A 334 -6.45 -8.09 1.67
CA HIS A 334 -6.87 -8.87 2.83
C HIS A 334 -6.18 -8.48 4.14
N MET A 335 -5.50 -7.34 4.21
CA MET A 335 -4.81 -6.88 5.43
C MET A 335 -5.73 -6.83 6.67
N TRP A 336 -7.03 -6.59 6.47
CA TRP A 336 -8.04 -6.53 7.53
C TRP A 336 -8.23 -7.85 8.29
N GLU A 337 -7.84 -8.97 7.71
CA GLU A 337 -7.97 -10.31 8.30
C GLU A 337 -6.82 -10.62 9.26
N SER A 338 -5.80 -9.77 9.32
CA SER A 338 -4.70 -9.90 10.25
C SER A 338 -5.13 -9.62 11.69
N LEU A 339 -4.71 -10.48 12.63
CA LEU A 339 -4.90 -10.24 14.06
C LEU A 339 -4.24 -8.95 14.53
N ALA A 340 -3.10 -8.57 13.92
CA ALA A 340 -2.42 -7.32 14.22
C ALA A 340 -3.30 -6.11 13.88
N VAL A 341 -3.98 -6.12 12.74
CA VAL A 341 -4.93 -5.06 12.36
C VAL A 341 -6.10 -4.99 13.35
N THR A 342 -6.64 -6.15 13.73
CA THR A 342 -7.69 -6.22 14.76
C THR A 342 -7.28 -5.52 16.04
N GLN A 343 -6.04 -5.70 16.47
CA GLN A 343 -5.50 -5.09 17.68
C GLN A 343 -5.25 -3.58 17.52
N ILE A 344 -4.70 -3.16 16.38
CA ILE A 344 -4.50 -1.74 16.04
C ILE A 344 -5.83 -0.98 16.06
N LEU A 345 -6.87 -1.56 15.49
CA LEU A 345 -8.21 -0.97 15.51
C LEU A 345 -8.74 -0.83 16.94
N LYS A 346 -8.54 -1.82 17.82
CA LYS A 346 -8.90 -1.69 19.25
C LYS A 346 -8.17 -0.53 19.92
N GLU A 347 -6.87 -0.41 19.70
CA GLU A 347 -6.08 0.67 20.29
C GLU A 347 -6.60 2.05 19.91
N VAL A 348 -6.92 2.26 18.65
CA VAL A 348 -7.30 3.57 18.13
C VAL A 348 -8.80 3.86 18.33
N LEU A 349 -9.67 2.89 18.03
CA LEU A 349 -11.11 3.11 18.08
C LEU A 349 -11.67 3.05 19.51
N GLU A 350 -11.14 2.16 20.34
CA GLU A 350 -11.66 1.89 21.69
C GLU A 350 -10.80 2.52 22.79
N ASN A 351 -9.71 3.23 22.43
CA ASN A 351 -8.67 3.70 23.37
C ASN A 351 -8.16 2.57 24.28
N ALA A 352 -8.13 1.34 23.77
CA ALA A 352 -7.60 0.22 24.50
C ALA A 352 -6.12 0.45 24.86
N PRO A 353 -5.64 -0.07 25.98
CA PRO A 353 -4.22 -0.03 26.29
C PRO A 353 -3.42 -0.56 25.09
N ARG A 354 -2.39 0.17 24.73
CA ARG A 354 -1.50 -0.28 23.64
C ARG A 354 -0.93 -1.62 24.03
N THR A 355 -1.33 -2.65 23.30
CA THR A 355 -0.64 -3.93 23.39
C THR A 355 0.76 -3.70 22.84
N PRO A 356 1.81 -4.27 23.43
CA PRO A 356 3.16 -4.13 22.91
C PRO A 356 3.21 -4.70 21.50
N LEU A 357 3.02 -3.83 20.50
CA LEU A 357 3.32 -4.10 19.11
C LEU A 357 4.79 -3.73 18.93
N VAL A 358 5.56 -4.65 18.41
CA VAL A 358 6.98 -4.44 18.21
C VAL A 358 7.18 -3.36 17.17
N ALA A 359 7.79 -2.24 17.56
CA ALA A 359 8.55 -1.45 16.62
C ALA A 359 9.93 -2.10 16.56
N ALA A 360 10.19 -2.88 15.55
CA ALA A 360 11.51 -3.42 15.33
C ALA A 360 12.11 -2.72 14.10
N ALA A 361 13.31 -2.23 14.26
CA ALA A 361 14.09 -1.69 13.16
C ALA A 361 15.43 -2.41 13.15
N ALA A 362 15.89 -2.78 11.97
CA ALA A 362 17.28 -3.10 11.76
C ALA A 362 17.88 -1.95 10.96
N ASP A 363 18.86 -1.32 11.54
CA ASP A 363 19.56 -0.20 10.93
C ASP A 363 21.04 -0.55 10.82
N SER A 364 21.62 -0.32 9.65
CA SER A 364 23.08 -0.35 9.47
C SER A 364 23.55 1.10 9.38
N ASP A 365 24.13 1.61 10.45
CA ASP A 365 24.62 3.00 10.53
C ASP A 365 25.88 3.25 9.71
N GLU A 366 26.48 2.25 9.13
CA GLU A 366 27.73 2.41 8.40
C GLU A 366 27.55 1.85 6.98
N ALA A 367 27.98 2.65 6.02
CA ALA A 367 28.32 2.14 4.70
C ALA A 367 29.18 0.89 4.90
N ILE A 368 28.73 -0.25 4.39
CA ILE A 368 29.46 -1.49 4.55
C ILE A 368 30.68 -1.39 3.67
N ASP A 369 31.83 -1.24 4.32
CA ASP A 369 33.11 -1.34 3.63
C ASP A 369 33.13 -2.69 2.91
N ILE A 370 33.28 -2.63 1.60
CA ILE A 370 33.30 -3.82 0.72
C ILE A 370 34.40 -4.80 1.14
N ASP A 371 35.46 -4.31 1.78
CA ASP A 371 36.58 -5.08 2.27
C ASP A 371 36.37 -5.60 3.71
N SER A 372 35.30 -5.20 4.38
CA SER A 372 35.00 -5.67 5.74
C SER A 372 34.55 -7.13 5.76
N GLU A 373 35.21 -7.96 6.57
CA GLU A 373 34.79 -9.35 6.83
C GLU A 373 33.45 -9.42 7.58
N PHE A 374 33.04 -8.35 8.25
CA PHE A 374 31.87 -8.31 9.11
C PHE A 374 30.94 -7.18 8.76
N VAL A 375 29.64 -7.46 8.90
CA VAL A 375 28.56 -6.47 8.84
C VAL A 375 28.06 -6.26 10.27
N THR A 376 27.95 -5.00 10.67
CA THR A 376 27.38 -4.62 11.96
C THR A 376 25.97 -4.11 11.77
N ILE A 377 25.01 -4.70 12.48
CA ILE A 377 23.59 -4.38 12.38
C ILE A 377 23.11 -3.99 13.77
N ARG A 378 22.41 -2.87 13.87
CA ARG A 378 21.71 -2.48 15.09
C ARG A 378 20.28 -3.04 15.04
N LEU A 379 19.91 -3.78 16.06
CA LEU A 379 18.57 -4.31 16.25
C LEU A 379 17.88 -3.50 17.34
N THR A 380 16.70 -3.00 17.04
CA THR A 380 15.83 -2.35 18.02
C THR A 380 14.56 -3.17 18.15
N ALA A 381 14.19 -3.54 19.38
CA ALA A 381 12.92 -4.22 19.70
C ALA A 381 12.35 -3.59 20.97
N GLN A 382 11.22 -2.95 20.84
CA GLN A 382 10.58 -2.26 21.96
C GLN A 382 9.06 -2.26 21.78
N SER A 383 8.36 -2.16 22.89
CA SER A 383 6.93 -1.89 22.87
C SER A 383 6.66 -0.48 22.34
N THR A 384 5.40 -0.20 22.04
CA THR A 384 4.97 1.10 21.49
C THR A 384 5.17 2.26 22.47
N ASP A 385 5.32 1.97 23.76
CA ASP A 385 5.69 2.94 24.79
C ASP A 385 7.19 3.02 25.05
N GLY A 386 8.00 2.40 24.18
CA GLY A 386 9.46 2.46 24.24
C GLY A 386 10.11 1.50 25.24
N LYS A 387 9.34 0.61 25.88
CA LYS A 387 9.88 -0.35 26.85
C LYS A 387 10.43 -1.61 26.20
N PRO A 388 11.37 -2.29 26.86
CA PRO A 388 11.83 -3.61 26.41
C PRO A 388 10.68 -4.61 26.31
N LEU A 389 10.74 -5.48 25.32
CA LEU A 389 9.79 -6.59 25.20
C LEU A 389 10.21 -7.74 26.12
N PRO A 390 9.25 -8.38 26.83
CA PRO A 390 9.56 -9.53 27.68
C PRO A 390 10.19 -10.68 26.89
N ASP A 391 11.31 -11.18 27.36
CA ASP A 391 12.02 -12.34 26.80
C ASP A 391 12.24 -12.26 25.27
N CYS A 392 12.46 -11.06 24.76
CA CYS A 392 12.65 -10.84 23.33
C CYS A 392 13.96 -11.48 22.84
N VAL A 393 13.84 -12.28 21.80
CA VAL A 393 14.96 -12.87 21.05
C VAL A 393 14.77 -12.59 19.56
N ALA A 394 15.78 -12.04 18.93
CA ALA A 394 15.84 -11.96 17.47
C ALA A 394 16.57 -13.19 16.92
N LEU A 395 16.00 -13.83 15.92
CA LEU A 395 16.62 -14.93 15.18
C LEU A 395 17.08 -14.40 13.81
N ALA A 396 18.34 -14.07 13.68
CA ALA A 396 18.90 -13.64 12.40
C ALA A 396 19.20 -14.86 11.52
N LYS A 397 18.53 -14.98 10.38
CA LYS A 397 18.73 -16.09 9.44
C LYS A 397 19.69 -15.65 8.34
N VAL A 398 20.95 -16.02 8.51
CA VAL A 398 22.02 -15.79 7.56
C VAL A 398 22.51 -17.15 7.06
N GLY A 399 22.45 -17.37 5.77
CA GLY A 399 22.89 -18.66 5.19
C GLY A 399 22.13 -19.90 5.68
N GLY A 400 20.88 -19.72 6.15
CA GLY A 400 20.00 -20.84 6.52
C GLY A 400 20.02 -21.25 7.99
N THR A 401 21.04 -20.88 8.77
CA THR A 401 21.09 -21.21 10.20
C THR A 401 20.69 -20.00 11.04
N PRO A 402 19.64 -20.12 11.89
CA PRO A 402 19.24 -19.00 12.76
C PRO A 402 20.30 -18.71 13.83
N ILE A 403 20.67 -17.46 13.97
CA ILE A 403 21.55 -16.98 15.03
C ILE A 403 20.70 -16.26 16.08
N PRO A 404 20.57 -16.79 17.31
CA PRO A 404 19.77 -16.15 18.34
C PRO A 404 20.50 -14.95 18.95
N VAL A 405 19.79 -13.83 19.07
CA VAL A 405 20.26 -12.60 19.70
C VAL A 405 19.27 -12.22 20.82
N PRO A 406 19.52 -12.67 22.07
CA PRO A 406 18.64 -12.35 23.19
C PRO A 406 18.76 -10.87 23.57
N PHE A 407 17.63 -10.21 23.79
CA PHE A 407 17.59 -8.81 24.19
C PHE A 407 17.83 -8.60 25.70
N ASN A 408 17.49 -9.60 26.53
CA ASN A 408 17.76 -9.57 27.97
C ASN A 408 17.33 -8.26 28.66
N GLY A 409 16.11 -7.81 28.40
CA GLY A 409 15.59 -6.57 28.95
C GLY A 409 16.14 -5.28 28.32
N SER A 410 16.90 -5.38 27.24
CA SER A 410 17.35 -4.21 26.45
C SER A 410 16.37 -3.94 25.31
N THR A 411 16.27 -2.68 24.88
CA THR A 411 15.56 -2.31 23.66
C THR A 411 16.44 -2.32 22.42
N ARG A 412 17.77 -2.45 22.60
CA ARG A 412 18.74 -2.39 21.49
C ARG A 412 19.78 -3.48 21.62
N LYS A 413 20.18 -4.03 20.49
CA LYS A 413 21.30 -4.99 20.37
C LYS A 413 22.11 -4.69 19.12
N ILE A 414 23.39 -5.04 19.19
CA ILE A 414 24.31 -5.01 18.06
C ILE A 414 24.58 -6.45 17.64
N LEU A 415 24.37 -6.73 16.37
CA LEU A 415 24.67 -8.01 15.75
C LEU A 415 25.82 -7.82 14.76
N ARG A 416 26.88 -8.62 14.91
CA ARG A 416 27.96 -8.69 13.92
C ARG A 416 27.89 -10.03 13.19
N LEU A 417 27.77 -9.95 11.88
CA LEU A 417 27.62 -11.11 11.03
C LEU A 417 28.77 -11.18 10.02
N ARG A 418 29.24 -12.38 9.71
CA ARG A 418 30.22 -12.57 8.64
C ARG A 418 29.57 -12.36 7.30
N ARG A 419 30.19 -11.53 6.47
CA ARG A 419 29.72 -11.20 5.11
C ARG A 419 29.51 -12.44 4.24
N ALA A 420 30.37 -13.43 4.33
CA ALA A 420 30.27 -14.68 3.55
C ALA A 420 28.98 -15.49 3.79
N GLY A 421 28.20 -15.16 4.82
CA GLY A 421 26.93 -15.81 5.12
C GLY A 421 25.71 -15.20 4.44
N PHE A 422 25.85 -14.05 3.75
CA PHE A 422 24.72 -13.36 3.15
C PHE A 422 24.48 -13.79 1.70
N HIS A 423 23.22 -13.83 1.31
CA HIS A 423 22.87 -13.89 -0.11
C HIS A 423 23.22 -12.56 -0.79
N HIS A 424 24.20 -12.62 -1.66
CA HIS A 424 24.62 -11.49 -2.46
C HIS A 424 23.93 -11.54 -3.84
N ASN A 425 23.19 -10.51 -4.17
CA ASN A 425 22.71 -10.33 -5.52
C ASN A 425 23.74 -9.50 -6.31
N ALA A 426 24.57 -10.19 -7.09
CA ALA A 426 25.65 -9.57 -7.86
C ALA A 426 25.17 -8.52 -8.88
N SER A 427 23.89 -8.51 -9.25
CA SER A 427 23.36 -7.55 -10.23
C SER A 427 23.10 -6.16 -9.65
N ASN A 428 22.99 -6.03 -8.32
CA ASN A 428 22.67 -4.76 -7.66
C ASN A 428 23.47 -4.52 -6.37
N ASP A 429 24.46 -5.35 -6.07
CA ASP A 429 25.29 -5.29 -4.85
C ASP A 429 24.48 -5.23 -3.54
N VAL A 430 23.33 -5.89 -3.51
CA VAL A 430 22.46 -5.92 -2.34
C VAL A 430 22.66 -7.23 -1.58
N PHE A 431 22.92 -7.11 -0.29
CA PHE A 431 22.94 -8.22 0.66
C PHE A 431 21.62 -8.31 1.39
N ARG A 432 21.13 -9.53 1.60
CA ARG A 432 19.83 -9.77 2.25
C ARG A 432 19.93 -10.83 3.32
N PHE A 433 19.16 -10.65 4.37
CA PHE A 433 18.91 -11.67 5.39
C PHE A 433 17.58 -11.38 6.08
N THR A 434 17.05 -12.35 6.81
CA THR A 434 15.80 -12.20 7.56
C THR A 434 16.05 -12.20 9.05
N ILE A 435 15.24 -11.45 9.80
CA ILE A 435 15.25 -11.45 11.25
C ILE A 435 13.85 -11.76 11.75
N ASP A 436 13.74 -12.80 12.56
CA ASP A 436 12.51 -13.14 13.27
C ASP A 436 12.62 -12.69 14.74
N PHE A 437 11.72 -11.81 15.17
CA PHE A 437 11.61 -11.41 16.57
C PHE A 437 10.54 -12.22 17.26
N HIS A 438 10.90 -12.80 18.40
CA HIS A 438 10.02 -13.57 19.27
C HIS A 438 10.03 -12.94 20.66
N TRP A 439 8.89 -12.86 21.33
CA TRP A 439 8.77 -12.37 22.71
C TRP A 439 7.58 -13.00 23.43
N THR A 440 7.63 -13.01 24.76
CA THR A 440 6.56 -13.59 25.57
C THR A 440 5.31 -12.70 25.50
N GLY A 441 4.17 -13.30 25.19
CA GLY A 441 2.87 -12.63 25.12
C GLY A 441 2.58 -11.94 23.77
N GLY A 442 3.44 -12.15 22.77
CA GLY A 442 3.27 -11.61 21.42
C GLY A 442 3.38 -12.66 20.33
N SER A 443 2.98 -12.25 19.12
CA SER A 443 3.29 -12.99 17.90
C SER A 443 4.77 -12.76 17.54
N HIS A 444 5.35 -13.65 16.76
CA HIS A 444 6.64 -13.36 16.17
C HIS A 444 6.50 -12.34 15.03
N LEU A 445 7.53 -11.53 14.81
CA LEU A 445 7.62 -10.56 13.74
C LEU A 445 8.83 -10.90 12.89
N ASN A 446 8.60 -11.11 11.60
CA ASN A 446 9.66 -11.40 10.63
C ASN A 446 9.86 -10.22 9.70
N PHE A 447 11.08 -9.83 9.44
CA PHE A 447 11.41 -8.91 8.37
C PHE A 447 12.78 -9.20 7.75
N GLY A 448 12.86 -8.90 6.47
CA GLY A 448 14.08 -8.90 5.73
C GLY A 448 14.85 -7.61 5.95
N VAL A 449 16.15 -7.73 6.00
CA VAL A 449 17.07 -6.61 6.03
C VAL A 449 17.87 -6.65 4.75
N SER A 450 17.86 -5.54 4.03
CA SER A 450 18.67 -5.35 2.84
C SER A 450 19.65 -4.22 3.06
N PHE A 451 20.87 -4.38 2.59
CA PHE A 451 21.84 -3.31 2.56
C PHE A 451 22.72 -3.42 1.34
N ARG A 452 23.21 -2.30 0.88
CA ARG A 452 24.10 -2.22 -0.27
C ARG A 452 25.54 -2.22 0.19
N ALA A 453 26.42 -2.92 -0.53
CA ALA A 453 27.84 -2.68 -0.43
C ALA A 453 28.13 -1.32 -1.08
N VAL A 454 28.84 -0.46 -0.38
CA VAL A 454 29.31 0.85 -0.85
C VAL A 454 30.76 0.72 -1.27
#